data_00ceb31478ab78e9f956b8c050e1c664
#
_entry.id   00ceb31478ab78e9f956b8c050e1c664
#
_cell.length_a   1.000
_cell.length_b   1.000
_cell.length_c   1.000
_cell.angle_alpha   90.00
_cell.angle_beta   90.00
_cell.angle_gamma   90.00
#
_symmetry.space_group_name_H-M   'P 1'
#
loop_
_entity.id
_entity.type
_entity.pdbx_description
1 polymer ?
#
loop_
_entity_poly.entity_id
_entity_poly.type
_entity_poly.pdbx_seq_one_letter_code
_entity_poly.pdbx_strand_id
1 'polypeptide(L)'
;MIYHDRNTKKRIDAIQWNGMNIYEVSSFVGTNVTCLERFNDTWLKVSTIFGSLIIPEGGYVIKHMESGKCKIDVAGKKYFETTYEKD
;
A
#
# COMPACT_ATOMS: atom_id res chain seq x y z
N MET A 1 -6.57 -7.70 -0.80
CA MET A 1 -6.92 -8.12 -2.18
C MET A 1 -5.72 -8.65 -2.90
N ILE A 2 -5.89 -9.70 -3.66
CA ILE A 2 -4.77 -10.32 -4.36
C ILE A 2 -4.64 -9.74 -5.76
N TYR A 3 -3.43 -9.36 -6.09
CA TYR A 3 -3.03 -8.88 -7.41
C TYR A 3 -1.87 -9.71 -7.91
N HIS A 4 -1.60 -9.67 -9.20
CA HIS A 4 -0.43 -10.32 -9.78
C HIS A 4 0.33 -9.34 -10.67
N ASP A 5 1.65 -9.51 -10.71
CA ASP A 5 2.51 -8.76 -11.62
C ASP A 5 2.18 -9.17 -13.07
N ARG A 6 1.96 -8.19 -13.93
CA ARG A 6 1.54 -8.46 -15.32
C ARG A 6 2.59 -9.24 -16.11
N ASN A 7 3.87 -9.08 -15.76
CA ASN A 7 4.97 -9.73 -16.47
C ASN A 7 5.38 -11.06 -15.83
N THR A 8 5.63 -11.05 -14.51
CA THR A 8 6.15 -12.23 -13.81
C THR A 8 5.06 -13.17 -13.31
N LYS A 9 3.82 -12.70 -13.24
CA LYS A 9 2.67 -13.40 -12.67
C LYS A 9 2.79 -13.65 -11.17
N LYS A 10 3.78 -13.07 -10.52
CA LYS A 10 3.94 -13.18 -9.07
C LYS A 10 2.78 -12.49 -8.35
N ARG A 11 2.21 -13.16 -7.36
CA ARG A 11 1.08 -12.62 -6.59
C ARG A 11 1.55 -11.80 -5.40
N ILE A 12 0.80 -10.73 -5.11
CA ILE A 12 0.99 -9.89 -3.94
C ILE A 12 -0.37 -9.58 -3.33
N ASP A 13 -0.36 -9.18 -2.07
CA ASP A 13 -1.54 -8.65 -1.40
C ASP A 13 -1.41 -7.13 -1.33
N ALA A 14 -2.48 -6.40 -1.66
CA ALA A 14 -2.43 -4.95 -1.67
C ALA A 14 -3.79 -4.36 -1.37
N ILE A 15 -3.79 -3.11 -0.90
CA ILE A 15 -5.00 -2.34 -0.65
C ILE A 15 -4.80 -0.91 -1.14
N GLN A 16 -5.82 -0.35 -1.76
CA GLN A 16 -5.78 1.03 -2.23
C GLN A 16 -6.19 1.98 -1.11
N TRP A 17 -5.41 3.05 -0.91
CA TRP A 17 -5.77 4.14 -0.03
C TRP A 17 -6.69 5.12 -0.78
N ASN A 18 -7.93 5.23 -0.35
CA ASN A 18 -8.92 6.08 -1.04
C ASN A 18 -9.21 7.40 -0.30
N GLY A 19 -8.44 7.71 0.73
CA GLY A 19 -8.62 8.93 1.51
C GLY A 19 -9.57 8.76 2.69
N MET A 20 -10.32 7.67 2.77
CA MET A 20 -11.34 7.44 3.79
C MET A 20 -11.25 6.10 4.49
N ASN A 21 -10.48 5.17 3.99
CA ASN A 21 -10.43 3.79 4.51
C ASN A 21 -9.25 3.52 5.44
N ILE A 22 -8.98 4.45 6.37
CA ILE A 22 -7.82 4.33 7.27
C ILE A 22 -7.88 3.07 8.15
N TYR A 23 -9.06 2.69 8.63
CA TYR A 23 -9.19 1.50 9.46
C TYR A 23 -8.92 0.21 8.70
N GLU A 24 -9.37 0.16 7.45
CA GLU A 24 -9.11 -0.95 6.54
C GLU A 24 -7.61 -1.11 6.27
N VAL A 25 -6.95 -0.01 5.93
CA VAL A 25 -5.50 -0.02 5.68
C VAL A 25 -4.74 -0.36 6.94
N SER A 26 -5.14 0.18 8.08
CA SER A 26 -4.51 -0.10 9.37
C SER A 26 -4.59 -1.58 9.72
N SER A 27 -5.74 -2.19 9.52
CA SER A 27 -5.91 -3.64 9.73
C SER A 27 -5.08 -4.46 8.76
N PHE A 28 -4.99 -4.01 7.52
CA PHE A 28 -4.20 -4.69 6.49
C PHE A 28 -2.71 -4.68 6.84
N VAL A 29 -2.21 -3.53 7.25
CA VAL A 29 -0.79 -3.35 7.57
C VAL A 29 -0.43 -4.01 8.91
N GLY A 30 -1.33 -3.95 9.88
CA GLY A 30 -1.07 -4.48 11.22
C GLY A 30 -0.14 -3.62 12.05
N THR A 31 0.06 -2.36 11.66
CA THR A 31 0.92 -1.42 12.38
C THR A 31 0.30 -0.03 12.36
N ASN A 32 0.99 0.94 12.94
CA ASN A 32 0.48 2.30 13.05
C ASN A 32 0.39 3.00 11.71
N VAL A 33 -0.79 3.52 11.41
CA VAL A 33 -1.06 4.27 10.19
C VAL A 33 -1.69 5.59 10.61
N THR A 34 -1.20 6.69 10.04
CA THR A 34 -1.68 8.03 10.35
C THR A 34 -2.14 8.73 9.08
N CYS A 35 -3.23 9.45 9.19
CA CYS A 35 -3.74 10.27 8.11
C CYS A 35 -3.13 11.67 8.19
N LEU A 36 -2.61 12.18 7.07
CA LEU A 36 -2.04 13.51 6.97
C LEU A 36 -2.78 14.30 5.91
N GLU A 37 -3.22 15.51 6.27
CA GLU A 37 -3.84 16.41 5.30
C GLU A 37 -2.81 17.40 4.78
N ARG A 38 -2.67 17.48 3.44
CA ARG A 38 -1.75 18.42 2.78
C ARG A 38 -2.37 18.93 1.49
N PHE A 39 -2.41 20.24 1.31
CA PHE A 39 -2.82 20.87 0.04
C PHE A 39 -4.14 20.31 -0.50
N ASN A 40 -5.13 20.14 0.34
CA ASN A 40 -6.44 19.58 0.00
C ASN A 40 -6.44 18.08 -0.32
N ASP A 41 -5.30 17.41 -0.19
CA ASP A 41 -5.18 15.96 -0.37
C ASP A 41 -4.98 15.27 0.97
N THR A 42 -5.46 14.04 1.06
CA THR A 42 -5.33 13.22 2.25
C THR A 42 -4.23 12.18 2.03
N TRP A 43 -3.10 12.40 2.68
CA TRP A 43 -1.95 11.49 2.59
C TRP A 43 -1.98 10.48 3.73
N LEU A 44 -1.46 9.30 3.48
CA LEU A 44 -1.32 8.27 4.49
C LEU A 44 0.14 8.08 4.85
N LYS A 45 0.42 8.02 6.15
CA LYS A 45 1.75 7.72 6.66
C LYS A 45 1.72 6.34 7.31
N VAL A 46 2.53 5.44 6.78
CA VAL A 46 2.68 4.08 7.31
C VAL A 46 4.02 4.00 8.02
N SER A 47 4.00 3.74 9.33
CA SER A 47 5.22 3.64 10.13
C SER A 47 5.71 2.20 10.14
N THR A 48 6.99 2.00 9.78
CA THR A 48 7.62 0.67 9.80
C THR A 48 8.88 0.74 10.66
N ILE A 49 9.46 -0.42 10.96
CA ILE A 49 10.72 -0.48 11.72
C ILE A 49 11.89 0.11 10.94
N PHE A 50 11.74 0.29 9.63
CA PHE A 50 12.79 0.86 8.77
C PHE A 50 12.53 2.33 8.45
N GLY A 51 11.51 2.94 9.03
CA GLY A 51 11.13 4.33 8.77
C GLY A 51 9.68 4.45 8.36
N SER A 52 9.30 5.63 7.87
CA SER A 52 7.94 5.93 7.48
C SER A 52 7.80 5.96 5.97
N LEU A 53 6.68 5.41 5.48
CA LEU A 53 6.30 5.46 4.07
C LEU A 53 5.10 6.39 3.95
N ILE A 54 5.10 7.27 2.95
CA ILE A 54 4.02 8.22 2.72
C ILE A 54 3.41 7.94 1.35
N ILE A 55 2.08 7.89 1.31
CA ILE A 55 1.37 7.57 0.08
C ILE A 55 0.21 8.54 -0.13
N PRO A 56 0.07 9.11 -1.33
CA PRO A 56 -1.05 9.99 -1.64
C PRO A 56 -2.33 9.19 -1.86
N GLU A 57 -3.46 9.88 -1.81
CA GLU A 57 -4.76 9.29 -2.10
C GLU A 57 -4.73 8.63 -3.49
N GLY A 58 -5.29 7.44 -3.57
CA GLY A 58 -5.27 6.63 -4.78
C GLY A 58 -4.10 5.67 -4.87
N GLY A 59 -3.04 5.87 -4.08
CA GLY A 59 -1.91 4.96 -4.06
C GLY A 59 -2.23 3.65 -3.34
N TYR A 60 -1.30 2.72 -3.38
CA TYR A 60 -1.49 1.37 -2.85
C TYR A 60 -0.46 1.02 -1.79
N VAL A 61 -0.91 0.27 -0.79
CA VAL A 61 -0.04 -0.34 0.21
C VAL A 61 0.09 -1.83 -0.17
N ILE A 62 1.32 -2.29 -0.24
CA ILE A 62 1.65 -3.64 -0.70
C ILE A 62 2.20 -4.45 0.46
N LYS A 63 1.73 -5.68 0.60
CA LYS A 63 2.25 -6.63 1.58
C LYS A 63 2.77 -7.84 0.83
N HIS A 64 4.05 -8.15 1.00
CA HIS A 64 4.63 -9.32 0.35
C HIS A 64 5.62 -10.02 1.27
N MET A 65 5.85 -11.30 0.97
CA MET A 65 6.80 -12.10 1.73
C MET A 65 8.17 -12.02 1.06
N GLU A 66 9.19 -11.74 1.85
CA GLU A 66 10.56 -11.70 1.38
C GLU A 66 11.44 -12.40 2.42
N SER A 67 12.12 -13.45 1.99
CA SER A 67 12.99 -14.26 2.89
C SER A 67 12.26 -14.73 4.15
N GLY A 68 11.00 -15.13 4.00
CA GLY A 68 10.18 -15.62 5.12
C GLY A 68 9.61 -14.52 6.01
N LYS A 69 9.84 -13.24 5.67
CA LYS A 69 9.34 -12.12 6.45
C LYS A 69 8.33 -11.32 5.65
N CYS A 70 7.31 -10.81 6.34
CA CYS A 70 6.33 -9.93 5.73
C CYS A 70 6.91 -8.54 5.61
N LYS A 71 6.89 -7.99 4.39
CA LYS A 71 7.39 -6.66 4.11
C LYS A 71 6.28 -5.77 3.59
N ILE A 72 6.21 -4.54 4.09
CA ILE A 72 5.24 -3.53 3.66
C ILE A 72 5.94 -2.54 2.74
N ASP A 73 5.29 -2.22 1.63
CA ASP A 73 5.79 -1.24 0.68
C ASP A 73 4.62 -0.40 0.18
N VAL A 74 4.92 0.68 -0.53
CA VAL A 74 3.88 1.54 -1.11
C VAL A 74 4.20 1.83 -2.57
N ALA A 75 3.15 2.10 -3.34
CA ALA A 75 3.29 2.43 -4.76
C ALA A 75 2.25 3.47 -5.15
N GLY A 76 2.64 4.41 -6.01
CA GLY A 76 1.70 5.37 -6.56
C GLY A 76 0.66 4.67 -7.43
N LYS A 77 -0.50 5.30 -7.59
CA LYS A 77 -1.61 4.72 -8.33
C LYS A 77 -1.23 4.30 -9.75
N LYS A 78 -0.61 5.21 -10.50
CA LYS A 78 -0.25 4.96 -11.90
C LYS A 78 0.75 3.81 -12.03
N TYR A 79 1.78 3.83 -11.20
CA TYR A 79 2.79 2.78 -11.21
C TYR A 79 2.18 1.42 -10.88
N PHE A 80 1.37 1.36 -9.83
CA PHE A 80 0.76 0.11 -9.39
C PHE A 80 -0.16 -0.46 -10.46
N GLU A 81 -1.06 0.37 -11.01
CA GLU A 81 -2.06 -0.10 -11.98
C GLU A 81 -1.45 -0.48 -13.33
N THR A 82 -0.24 0.04 -13.62
CA THR A 82 0.50 -0.36 -14.82
C THR A 82 1.26 -1.68 -14.60
N THR A 83 1.74 -1.92 -13.39
CA THR A 83 2.57 -3.08 -13.05
C THR A 83 1.76 -4.30 -12.64
N TYR A 84 0.67 -4.10 -11.93
CA TYR A 84 -0.12 -5.17 -11.34
C TYR A 84 -1.55 -5.19 -11.87
N GLU A 85 -2.13 -6.37 -11.86
CA GLU A 85 -3.51 -6.59 -12.26
C GLU A 85 -4.23 -7.36 -11.18
N LYS A 86 -5.48 -7.01 -10.91
CA LYS A 86 -6.29 -7.66 -9.90
C LYS A 86 -6.65 -9.08 -10.36
N ASP A 87 -6.48 -10.03 -9.45
CA ASP A 87 -6.85 -11.43 -9.70
C ASP A 87 -8.36 -11.61 -9.92
#